data_11804e998668aa2e8d964e7455231758
#
_entry.id   11804e998668aa2e8d964e7455231758
#
_cell.length_a   1.000
_cell.length_b   1.000
_cell.length_c   1.000
_cell.angle_alpha   90.00
_cell.angle_beta   90.00
_cell.angle_gamma   90.00
#
_symmetry.space_group_name_H-M   'P 1'
#
loop_
_entity.id
_entity.type
_entity.pdbx_description
1 polymer ?
#
loop_
_entity_poly.entity_id
_entity_poly.type
_entity_poly.pdbx_seq_one_letter_code
_entity_poly.pdbx_strand_id
1 'polypeptide(L)'
;MGFGLHSTAFFAFLSFFEIMLLQSLFSLLFSLWACLPWMQTAAVEQTSAASSSLAPAQSDKVPQGVVCAATDAAEVQRLLADKSLKTPLDFARKFLGRPYVAATLEVADPEQVVVNLQGLDCATLVETSQALAMTRREGKTDVASYTRNLEKIRYFNGKNRGYTSRLHYLSFWMADLTKRKVAKEVVLPQALTQPLEIRLNYMSTHADAYPFLKNHPERVREIAQLERKYSGKVGRFLPKSNAGLSRQQLGAIHDGDIITVVTQKSGLDYSHQGIAFWGNDGKLHMLHASSERKRVIADERTLEDYLKRISHAKGIRVFRIGN
;
A
#
# COMPACT_ATOMS: atom_id res chain seq x y z
N MET A 1 32.15 27.82 31.08
CA MET A 1 31.40 28.66 30.15
C MET A 1 31.31 27.87 28.85
N GLY A 2 30.24 27.39 28.34
CA GLY A 2 28.80 27.50 28.56
C GLY A 2 28.09 27.15 27.28
N PHE A 3 27.09 26.29 27.42
CA PHE A 3 25.88 26.18 26.61
C PHE A 3 25.93 25.98 25.09
N GLY A 4 25.31 24.87 24.66
CA GLY A 4 24.49 24.88 23.46
C GLY A 4 24.47 23.62 22.64
N LEU A 5 23.68 22.61 23.03
CA LEU A 5 23.28 21.51 22.14
C LEU A 5 21.98 20.88 22.66
N HIS A 6 20.86 21.49 22.31
CA HIS A 6 19.54 20.82 22.32
C HIS A 6 18.63 21.59 21.38
N SER A 7 18.54 21.17 20.12
CA SER A 7 17.44 21.55 19.22
C SER A 7 17.48 20.82 17.88
N THR A 8 17.28 19.52 17.85
CA THR A 8 16.98 18.80 16.59
C THR A 8 16.02 17.61 16.76
N ALA A 9 15.65 17.27 18.00
CA ALA A 9 14.70 16.17 18.25
C ALA A 9 13.23 16.61 18.27
N PHE A 10 12.94 17.91 18.28
CA PHE A 10 11.58 18.45 18.47
C PHE A 10 10.76 18.56 17.17
N PHE A 11 11.41 18.65 16.01
CA PHE A 11 10.70 18.85 14.74
C PHE A 11 10.16 17.58 14.08
N ALA A 12 10.61 16.40 14.46
CA ALA A 12 10.08 15.14 13.91
C ALA A 12 8.79 14.66 14.60
N PHE A 13 8.51 15.17 15.81
CA PHE A 13 7.32 14.76 16.59
C PHE A 13 6.05 15.55 16.23
N LEU A 14 6.20 16.78 15.75
CA LEU A 14 5.07 17.67 15.41
C LEU A 14 4.32 17.25 14.13
N SER A 15 4.95 16.59 13.18
CA SER A 15 4.29 16.20 11.92
C SER A 15 3.28 15.06 12.07
N PHE A 16 3.41 14.22 13.10
CA PHE A 16 2.48 13.11 13.34
C PHE A 16 1.30 13.50 14.25
N PHE A 17 1.53 14.43 15.17
CA PHE A 17 0.51 14.87 16.13
C PHE A 17 -0.43 15.93 15.54
N GLU A 18 0.05 16.79 14.64
CA GLU A 18 -0.80 17.79 13.96
C GLU A 18 -1.80 17.15 12.98
N ILE A 19 -1.46 16.01 12.37
CA ILE A 19 -2.37 15.28 11.47
C ILE A 19 -3.53 14.65 12.24
N MET A 20 -3.34 14.24 13.49
CA MET A 20 -4.42 13.70 14.31
C MET A 20 -5.34 14.75 14.93
N LEU A 21 -4.84 15.96 15.25
CA LEU A 21 -5.64 17.04 15.83
C LEU A 21 -6.52 17.76 14.80
N LEU A 22 -6.12 17.81 13.54
CA LEU A 22 -6.93 18.41 12.46
C LEU A 22 -8.12 17.54 12.04
N GLN A 23 -8.05 16.22 12.23
CA GLN A 23 -9.17 15.31 11.92
C GLN A 23 -10.28 15.30 12.97
N SER A 24 -9.99 15.65 14.22
CA SER A 24 -11.00 15.71 15.30
C SER A 24 -11.84 17.01 15.30
N LEU A 25 -11.40 18.07 14.65
CA LEU A 25 -12.12 19.34 14.56
C LEU A 25 -13.08 19.44 13.37
N PHE A 26 -12.98 18.57 12.37
CA PHE A 26 -13.88 18.57 11.19
C PHE A 26 -15.18 17.76 11.39
N SER A 27 -15.28 16.93 12.43
CA SER A 27 -16.46 16.10 12.69
C SER A 27 -17.57 16.78 13.47
N LEU A 28 -17.40 18.03 13.90
CA LEU A 28 -18.38 18.73 14.77
C LEU A 28 -19.20 19.83 14.08
N LEU A 29 -19.07 20.04 12.78
CA LEU A 29 -19.77 21.14 12.07
C LEU A 29 -20.80 20.71 11.01
N PHE A 30 -21.19 19.43 10.94
CA PHE A 30 -22.19 18.95 9.95
C PHE A 30 -23.47 18.38 10.58
N SER A 31 -23.97 18.97 11.66
CA SER A 31 -25.27 18.58 12.24
C SER A 31 -26.11 19.80 12.46
N LEU A 32 -26.69 20.41 11.44
CA LEU A 32 -27.85 21.29 11.54
C LEU A 32 -28.23 21.84 10.14
N TRP A 33 -28.94 21.02 9.37
CA TRP A 33 -29.92 21.50 8.38
C TRP A 33 -30.78 20.30 7.93
N ALA A 34 -31.88 20.15 8.64
CA ALA A 34 -33.00 19.31 8.20
C ALA A 34 -34.29 20.12 8.40
N CYS A 35 -35.19 19.88 7.48
CA CYS A 35 -36.60 20.26 7.46
C CYS A 35 -36.97 21.43 6.55
N LEU A 36 -37.50 21.05 5.38
CA LEU A 36 -38.87 21.47 4.97
C LEU A 36 -39.28 20.64 3.69
N PRO A 37 -40.54 20.17 3.65
CA PRO A 37 -41.03 19.33 2.57
C PRO A 37 -41.71 20.17 1.48
N TRP A 38 -41.52 19.76 0.19
CA TRP A 38 -42.42 20.20 -0.87
C TRP A 38 -42.91 18.96 -1.66
N MET A 39 -44.20 18.70 -1.45
CA MET A 39 -45.00 17.82 -2.34
C MET A 39 -45.28 18.58 -3.65
N GLN A 40 -45.01 17.94 -4.74
CA GLN A 40 -45.77 18.16 -5.99
C GLN A 40 -45.85 16.87 -6.76
N THR A 41 -47.09 16.38 -6.92
CA THR A 41 -47.54 15.32 -7.75
C THR A 41 -47.58 15.74 -9.22
N ALA A 42 -46.95 15.00 -10.10
CA ALA A 42 -47.26 15.01 -11.52
C ALA A 42 -47.30 13.58 -12.02
N ALA A 43 -48.49 13.17 -12.43
CA ALA A 43 -48.72 11.92 -13.15
C ALA A 43 -48.15 12.05 -14.57
N VAL A 44 -47.39 11.06 -15.03
CA VAL A 44 -47.04 10.89 -16.43
C VAL A 44 -47.22 9.44 -16.83
N GLU A 45 -47.92 9.29 -17.95
CA GLU A 45 -48.40 8.09 -18.59
C GLU A 45 -47.33 7.04 -18.84
N GLN A 46 -47.71 5.78 -18.60
CA GLN A 46 -46.97 4.60 -18.97
C GLN A 46 -47.06 4.36 -20.48
N THR A 47 -45.95 4.51 -21.19
CA THR A 47 -45.72 3.85 -22.47
C THR A 47 -44.82 2.64 -22.24
N SER A 48 -45.42 1.46 -22.45
CA SER A 48 -44.74 0.18 -22.39
C SER A 48 -43.81 0.03 -23.59
N ALA A 49 -42.49 0.21 -23.37
CA ALA A 49 -41.47 -0.29 -24.26
C ALA A 49 -40.88 -1.55 -23.61
N ALA A 50 -41.04 -2.70 -24.28
CA ALA A 50 -40.44 -3.95 -23.87
C ALA A 50 -38.92 -3.82 -23.87
N SER A 51 -38.33 -3.55 -22.69
CA SER A 51 -36.91 -3.63 -22.44
C SER A 51 -36.58 -5.09 -22.12
N SER A 52 -35.87 -5.76 -23.01
CA SER A 52 -35.22 -7.04 -22.73
C SER A 52 -34.30 -6.89 -21.53
N SER A 53 -34.75 -7.35 -20.36
CA SER A 53 -33.95 -7.43 -19.17
C SER A 53 -32.84 -8.46 -19.36
N LEU A 54 -31.66 -8.02 -19.78
CA LEU A 54 -30.44 -8.76 -19.51
C LEU A 54 -30.32 -8.77 -17.99
N ALA A 55 -30.54 -9.93 -17.37
CA ALA A 55 -30.29 -10.14 -15.96
C ALA A 55 -28.84 -9.68 -15.65
N PRO A 56 -28.60 -8.86 -14.61
CA PRO A 56 -27.23 -8.46 -14.24
C PRO A 56 -26.43 -9.72 -13.94
N ALA A 57 -25.30 -9.84 -14.60
CA ALA A 57 -24.36 -10.94 -14.39
C ALA A 57 -24.05 -11.04 -12.89
N GLN A 58 -24.05 -12.25 -12.36
CA GLN A 58 -23.91 -12.62 -10.94
C GLN A 58 -22.60 -12.15 -10.27
N SER A 59 -21.78 -11.34 -10.94
CA SER A 59 -20.42 -10.92 -10.57
C SER A 59 -20.32 -9.58 -9.80
N ASP A 60 -21.41 -8.85 -9.59
CA ASP A 60 -21.35 -7.46 -9.10
C ASP A 60 -21.41 -7.30 -7.57
N LYS A 61 -21.52 -8.40 -6.82
CA LYS A 61 -21.62 -8.34 -5.36
C LYS A 61 -20.24 -8.31 -4.70
N VAL A 62 -20.03 -7.28 -3.88
CA VAL A 62 -18.90 -7.24 -2.94
C VAL A 62 -19.03 -8.44 -2.00
N PRO A 63 -17.96 -9.26 -1.82
CA PRO A 63 -18.01 -10.41 -0.92
C PRO A 63 -18.30 -10.02 0.54
N GLN A 64 -18.91 -10.91 1.29
CA GLN A 64 -19.09 -10.73 2.73
C GLN A 64 -17.72 -10.61 3.41
N GLY A 65 -17.62 -9.73 4.41
CA GLY A 65 -16.35 -9.47 5.13
C GLY A 65 -15.37 -8.55 4.37
N VAL A 66 -15.86 -7.87 3.33
CA VAL A 66 -15.10 -6.88 2.56
C VAL A 66 -15.73 -5.50 2.73
N VAL A 67 -14.92 -4.52 3.11
CA VAL A 67 -15.28 -3.09 3.08
C VAL A 67 -14.91 -2.54 1.70
N CYS A 68 -15.90 -2.19 0.91
CA CYS A 68 -15.71 -1.66 -0.43
C CYS A 68 -16.88 -0.73 -0.78
N ALA A 69 -16.59 0.53 -1.07
CA ALA A 69 -17.61 1.46 -1.56
C ALA A 69 -18.06 1.05 -2.98
N ALA A 70 -19.30 1.35 -3.34
CA ALA A 70 -19.83 1.07 -4.69
C ALA A 70 -18.99 1.74 -5.78
N THR A 71 -18.47 2.93 -5.53
CA THR A 71 -17.55 3.66 -6.42
C THR A 71 -16.23 2.92 -6.63
N ASP A 72 -15.67 2.31 -5.58
CA ASP A 72 -14.43 1.54 -5.68
C ASP A 72 -14.67 0.21 -6.41
N ALA A 73 -15.81 -0.46 -6.15
CA ALA A 73 -16.20 -1.67 -6.86
C ALA A 73 -16.33 -1.43 -8.37
N ALA A 74 -17.02 -0.36 -8.75
CA ALA A 74 -17.18 0.05 -10.15
C ALA A 74 -15.84 0.40 -10.80
N GLU A 75 -14.94 1.08 -10.07
CA GLU A 75 -13.59 1.40 -10.55
C GLU A 75 -12.75 0.13 -10.77
N VAL A 76 -12.78 -0.84 -9.84
CA VAL A 76 -12.10 -2.14 -10.02
C VAL A 76 -12.56 -2.82 -11.31
N GLN A 77 -13.86 -2.90 -11.53
CA GLN A 77 -14.44 -3.51 -12.75
C GLN A 77 -14.00 -2.77 -14.01
N ARG A 78 -14.07 -1.43 -14.01
CA ARG A 78 -13.64 -0.59 -15.12
C ARG A 78 -12.16 -0.82 -15.46
N LEU A 79 -11.28 -0.83 -14.44
CA LEU A 79 -9.85 -1.08 -14.63
C LEU A 79 -9.59 -2.49 -15.16
N LEU A 80 -10.28 -3.49 -14.65
CA LEU A 80 -10.15 -4.87 -15.11
C LEU A 80 -10.80 -5.11 -16.48
N ALA A 81 -11.75 -4.32 -16.93
CA ALA A 81 -12.32 -4.40 -18.27
C ALA A 81 -11.36 -3.82 -19.34
N ASP A 82 -10.50 -2.88 -18.97
CA ASP A 82 -9.52 -2.25 -19.90
C ASP A 82 -8.40 -3.24 -20.26
N LYS A 83 -8.51 -3.87 -21.42
CA LYS A 83 -7.57 -4.88 -21.92
C LYS A 83 -6.16 -4.35 -22.19
N SER A 84 -5.95 -3.04 -22.24
CA SER A 84 -4.62 -2.42 -22.40
C SER A 84 -3.79 -2.53 -21.12
N LEU A 85 -4.42 -2.64 -19.94
CA LEU A 85 -3.75 -2.73 -18.65
C LEU A 85 -3.35 -4.19 -18.39
N LYS A 86 -2.06 -4.47 -18.36
CA LYS A 86 -1.51 -5.84 -18.22
C LYS A 86 -0.61 -6.00 -17.01
N THR A 87 0.16 -4.98 -16.69
CA THR A 87 1.22 -5.02 -15.68
C THR A 87 0.85 -4.23 -14.42
N PRO A 88 1.50 -4.50 -13.27
CA PRO A 88 1.30 -3.66 -12.08
C PRO A 88 1.58 -2.18 -12.33
N LEU A 89 2.55 -1.86 -13.19
CA LEU A 89 2.87 -0.48 -13.54
C LEU A 89 1.74 0.19 -14.35
N ASP A 90 1.09 -0.55 -15.27
CA ASP A 90 -0.06 -0.01 -16.02
C ASP A 90 -1.19 0.38 -15.07
N PHE A 91 -1.51 -0.50 -14.12
CA PHE A 91 -2.53 -0.21 -13.10
C PHE A 91 -2.13 0.93 -12.17
N ALA A 92 -0.88 0.96 -11.71
CA ALA A 92 -0.40 2.04 -10.84
C ALA A 92 -0.48 3.42 -11.50
N ARG A 93 -0.23 3.50 -12.82
CA ARG A 93 -0.36 4.75 -13.60
C ARG A 93 -1.79 5.30 -13.63
N LYS A 94 -2.82 4.45 -13.45
CA LYS A 94 -4.22 4.90 -13.35
C LYS A 94 -4.54 5.62 -12.04
N PHE A 95 -3.67 5.50 -11.05
CA PHE A 95 -3.80 6.16 -9.76
C PHE A 95 -2.98 7.47 -9.66
N LEU A 96 -2.29 7.88 -10.71
CA LEU A 96 -1.53 9.15 -10.70
C LEU A 96 -2.44 10.33 -10.29
N GLY A 97 -1.95 11.14 -9.36
CA GLY A 97 -2.70 12.28 -8.81
C GLY A 97 -3.66 11.92 -7.66
N ARG A 98 -3.97 10.65 -7.40
CA ARG A 98 -4.80 10.24 -6.24
C ARG A 98 -4.16 10.73 -4.94
N PRO A 99 -4.97 11.19 -3.96
CA PRO A 99 -4.46 11.67 -2.69
C PRO A 99 -3.66 10.59 -1.93
N TYR A 100 -2.57 11.02 -1.28
CA TYR A 100 -1.92 10.21 -0.24
C TYR A 100 -2.77 10.25 1.02
N VAL A 101 -3.25 9.10 1.46
CA VAL A 101 -4.03 8.95 2.70
C VAL A 101 -3.48 7.76 3.48
N ALA A 102 -2.95 8.03 4.67
CA ALA A 102 -2.44 6.99 5.56
C ALA A 102 -3.59 6.31 6.33
N ALA A 103 -3.32 5.10 6.84
CA ALA A 103 -4.19 4.35 7.74
C ALA A 103 -5.60 4.02 7.17
N THR A 104 -5.76 3.95 5.86
CA THR A 104 -7.05 3.65 5.21
C THR A 104 -7.55 2.23 5.47
N LEU A 105 -6.73 1.37 6.08
CA LEU A 105 -7.11 0.01 6.46
C LEU A 105 -7.65 -0.11 7.89
N GLU A 106 -7.54 0.96 8.69
CA GLU A 106 -7.96 0.99 10.10
C GLU A 106 -9.45 1.37 10.22
N VAL A 107 -10.36 0.57 9.62
CA VAL A 107 -11.78 0.93 9.50
C VAL A 107 -12.74 -0.04 10.19
N ALA A 108 -12.31 -1.27 10.52
CA ALA A 108 -13.18 -2.28 11.11
C ALA A 108 -12.43 -3.16 12.12
N ASP A 109 -13.08 -3.41 13.26
CA ASP A 109 -12.70 -4.43 14.23
C ASP A 109 -13.97 -5.25 14.56
N PRO A 110 -14.03 -6.54 14.23
CA PRO A 110 -12.95 -7.39 13.68
C PRO A 110 -12.48 -6.95 12.27
N GLU A 111 -11.21 -7.24 12.02
CA GLU A 111 -10.50 -6.92 10.75
C GLU A 111 -11.26 -7.40 9.52
N GLN A 112 -11.40 -6.54 8.52
CA GLN A 112 -12.00 -6.85 7.24
C GLN A 112 -11.03 -6.53 6.09
N VAL A 113 -11.26 -7.15 4.92
CA VAL A 113 -10.49 -6.78 3.71
C VAL A 113 -11.02 -5.45 3.19
N VAL A 114 -10.19 -4.42 3.25
CA VAL A 114 -10.55 -3.07 2.80
C VAL A 114 -10.11 -2.86 1.36
N VAL A 115 -11.05 -2.42 0.52
CA VAL A 115 -10.84 -1.91 -0.84
C VAL A 115 -11.06 -0.41 -0.81
N ASN A 116 -10.01 0.37 -1.04
CA ASN A 116 -10.08 1.81 -1.17
C ASN A 116 -9.13 2.24 -2.30
N LEU A 117 -9.71 2.81 -3.36
CA LEU A 117 -8.98 3.31 -4.52
C LEU A 117 -8.92 4.84 -4.54
N GLN A 118 -9.62 5.51 -3.63
CA GLN A 118 -9.74 6.99 -3.62
C GLN A 118 -8.58 7.66 -2.88
N GLY A 119 -8.05 7.02 -1.83
CA GLY A 119 -6.92 7.50 -1.06
C GLY A 119 -5.94 6.36 -0.78
N LEU A 120 -4.68 6.52 -1.16
CA LEU A 120 -3.68 5.46 -1.14
C LEU A 120 -2.43 5.92 -0.38
N ASP A 121 -1.88 5.03 0.44
CA ASP A 121 -0.51 5.14 0.93
C ASP A 121 0.44 4.28 0.08
N CYS A 122 1.72 4.23 0.46
CA CYS A 122 2.72 3.47 -0.30
C CYS A 122 2.43 1.96 -0.32
N ALA A 123 1.85 1.41 0.75
CA ALA A 123 1.53 -0.01 0.84
C ALA A 123 0.28 -0.36 0.03
N THR A 124 -0.80 0.39 0.24
CA THR A 124 -2.08 0.15 -0.44
C THR A 124 -2.00 0.39 -1.95
N LEU A 125 -1.18 1.35 -2.42
CA LEU A 125 -0.91 1.54 -3.85
C LEU A 125 -0.27 0.28 -4.46
N VAL A 126 0.78 -0.25 -3.82
CA VAL A 126 1.49 -1.44 -4.30
C VAL A 126 0.56 -2.65 -4.28
N GLU A 127 -0.10 -2.92 -3.15
CA GLU A 127 -1.02 -4.05 -3.02
C GLU A 127 -2.17 -3.98 -4.04
N THR A 128 -2.81 -2.82 -4.20
CA THR A 128 -3.91 -2.60 -5.16
C THR A 128 -3.44 -2.88 -6.59
N SER A 129 -2.32 -2.30 -7.00
CA SER A 129 -1.79 -2.46 -8.36
C SER A 129 -1.39 -3.91 -8.63
N GLN A 130 -0.78 -4.59 -7.67
CA GLN A 130 -0.41 -6.00 -7.79
C GLN A 130 -1.64 -6.92 -7.84
N ALA A 131 -2.63 -6.70 -6.97
CA ALA A 131 -3.86 -7.50 -6.96
C ALA A 131 -4.66 -7.35 -8.27
N LEU A 132 -4.76 -6.14 -8.84
CA LEU A 132 -5.36 -5.89 -10.14
C LEU A 132 -4.62 -6.67 -11.25
N ALA A 133 -3.28 -6.60 -11.27
CA ALA A 133 -2.48 -7.31 -12.26
C ALA A 133 -2.59 -8.84 -12.10
N MET A 134 -2.67 -9.36 -10.88
CA MET A 134 -2.93 -10.78 -10.62
C MET A 134 -4.28 -11.22 -11.17
N THR A 135 -5.34 -10.44 -10.88
CA THR A 135 -6.71 -10.71 -11.34
C THR A 135 -6.80 -10.67 -12.86
N ARG A 136 -6.10 -9.74 -13.49
CA ARG A 136 -5.99 -9.64 -14.94
C ARG A 136 -5.31 -10.88 -15.54
N ARG A 137 -4.22 -11.37 -14.95
CA ARG A 137 -3.52 -12.59 -15.41
C ARG A 137 -4.40 -13.84 -15.30
N GLU A 138 -5.30 -13.88 -14.32
CA GLU A 138 -6.31 -14.93 -14.16
C GLU A 138 -7.45 -14.84 -15.18
N GLY A 139 -7.48 -13.80 -16.03
CA GLY A 139 -8.56 -13.56 -16.98
C GLY A 139 -9.88 -13.15 -16.32
N LYS A 140 -9.83 -12.66 -15.07
CA LYS A 140 -11.00 -12.25 -14.29
C LYS A 140 -11.18 -10.74 -14.34
N THR A 141 -12.46 -10.30 -14.20
CA THR A 141 -12.83 -8.89 -14.22
C THR A 141 -13.74 -8.47 -13.06
N ASP A 142 -14.04 -9.40 -12.16
CA ASP A 142 -14.97 -9.22 -11.07
C ASP A 142 -14.29 -8.79 -9.76
N VAL A 143 -15.01 -8.07 -8.91
CA VAL A 143 -14.55 -7.56 -7.62
C VAL A 143 -14.17 -8.70 -6.66
N ALA A 144 -14.87 -9.82 -6.70
CA ALA A 144 -14.61 -10.96 -5.82
C ALA A 144 -13.25 -11.60 -6.12
N SER A 145 -12.87 -11.71 -7.39
CA SER A 145 -11.54 -12.19 -7.79
C SER A 145 -10.43 -11.21 -7.38
N TYR A 146 -10.66 -9.90 -7.53
CA TYR A 146 -9.74 -8.87 -7.08
C TYR A 146 -9.54 -8.91 -5.56
N THR A 147 -10.62 -8.93 -4.78
CA THR A 147 -10.53 -8.95 -3.31
C THR A 147 -9.85 -10.21 -2.80
N ARG A 148 -10.08 -11.35 -3.44
CA ARG A 148 -9.39 -12.61 -3.15
C ARG A 148 -7.87 -12.50 -3.37
N ASN A 149 -7.44 -11.84 -4.46
CA ASN A 149 -6.02 -11.59 -4.73
C ASN A 149 -5.43 -10.55 -3.77
N LEU A 150 -6.20 -9.53 -3.39
CA LEU A 150 -5.80 -8.54 -2.38
C LEU A 150 -5.62 -9.20 -1.00
N GLU A 151 -6.57 -10.02 -0.56
CA GLU A 151 -6.47 -10.83 0.67
C GLU A 151 -5.22 -11.72 0.64
N LYS A 152 -4.98 -12.39 -0.50
CA LYS A 152 -3.86 -13.29 -0.71
C LYS A 152 -2.51 -12.62 -0.48
N ILE A 153 -2.34 -11.34 -0.79
CA ILE A 153 -1.06 -10.65 -0.63
C ILE A 153 -0.99 -9.76 0.61
N ARG A 154 -2.10 -9.48 1.29
CA ARG A 154 -2.16 -8.60 2.47
C ARG A 154 -2.05 -9.35 3.80
N TYR A 155 -2.41 -10.63 3.85
CA TYR A 155 -2.52 -11.40 5.08
C TYR A 155 -1.63 -12.63 5.10
N PHE A 156 -1.16 -13.03 6.27
CA PHE A 156 -0.40 -14.27 6.47
C PHE A 156 -1.16 -15.47 5.93
N ASN A 157 -0.44 -16.34 5.21
CA ASN A 157 -1.00 -17.50 4.53
C ASN A 157 -2.15 -17.16 3.56
N GLY A 158 -2.29 -15.88 3.18
CA GLY A 158 -3.30 -15.40 2.24
C GLY A 158 -4.72 -15.37 2.78
N LYS A 159 -4.89 -15.30 4.10
CA LYS A 159 -6.20 -15.33 4.75
C LYS A 159 -6.28 -14.33 5.91
N ASN A 160 -7.33 -13.51 5.89
CA ASN A 160 -7.68 -12.65 7.00
C ASN A 160 -8.15 -13.50 8.20
N ARG A 161 -7.46 -13.38 9.32
CA ARG A 161 -7.78 -14.01 10.61
C ARG A 161 -7.70 -13.00 11.75
N GLY A 162 -8.03 -11.75 11.47
CA GLY A 162 -7.93 -10.64 12.41
C GLY A 162 -6.68 -9.78 12.20
N TYR A 163 -6.60 -8.71 12.95
CA TYR A 163 -5.60 -7.64 12.81
C TYR A 163 -4.15 -8.14 12.74
N THR A 164 -3.76 -9.05 13.63
CA THR A 164 -2.39 -9.59 13.70
C THR A 164 -2.02 -10.50 12.54
N SER A 165 -3.01 -10.93 11.74
CA SER A 165 -2.77 -11.68 10.51
C SER A 165 -2.40 -10.80 9.32
N ARG A 166 -2.56 -9.46 9.41
CA ARG A 166 -2.11 -8.52 8.38
C ARG A 166 -0.58 -8.48 8.35
N LEU A 167 -0.02 -8.39 7.17
CA LEU A 167 1.43 -8.36 6.95
C LEU A 167 1.97 -6.94 7.19
N HIS A 168 1.94 -6.48 8.45
CA HIS A 168 2.23 -5.12 8.86
C HIS A 168 3.63 -4.63 8.54
N TYR A 169 4.63 -5.52 8.50
CA TYR A 169 6.00 -5.22 8.11
C TYR A 169 6.30 -5.80 6.73
N LEU A 170 7.10 -5.09 5.96
CA LEU A 170 7.55 -5.61 4.65
C LEU A 170 8.36 -6.90 4.80
N SER A 171 9.10 -7.09 5.89
CA SER A 171 9.76 -8.36 6.19
C SER A 171 8.77 -9.51 6.36
N PHE A 172 7.61 -9.28 6.99
CA PHE A 172 6.54 -10.29 7.08
C PHE A 172 5.99 -10.61 5.69
N TRP A 173 5.71 -9.56 4.93
CA TRP A 173 5.16 -9.63 3.59
C TRP A 173 6.06 -10.43 2.65
N MET A 174 7.35 -10.08 2.62
CA MET A 174 8.34 -10.76 1.79
C MET A 174 8.50 -12.23 2.18
N ALA A 175 8.64 -12.52 3.48
CA ALA A 175 8.85 -13.88 3.97
C ALA A 175 7.63 -14.78 3.67
N ASP A 176 6.41 -14.28 3.92
CA ASP A 176 5.19 -15.05 3.69
C ASP A 176 4.95 -15.30 2.20
N LEU A 177 5.02 -14.24 1.38
CA LEU A 177 4.76 -14.38 -0.06
C LEU A 177 5.83 -15.23 -0.77
N THR A 178 7.10 -15.11 -0.36
CA THR A 178 8.18 -15.95 -0.91
C THR A 178 8.00 -17.42 -0.51
N LYS A 179 7.69 -17.69 0.75
CA LYS A 179 7.39 -19.05 1.23
C LYS A 179 6.24 -19.69 0.44
N ARG A 180 5.19 -18.91 0.15
CA ARG A 180 4.04 -19.38 -0.64
C ARG A 180 4.24 -19.34 -2.15
N LYS A 181 5.42 -18.95 -2.63
CA LYS A 181 5.77 -18.80 -4.07
C LYS A 181 4.83 -17.82 -4.81
N VAL A 182 4.29 -16.83 -4.09
CA VAL A 182 3.47 -15.74 -4.67
C VAL A 182 4.36 -14.62 -5.18
N ALA A 183 5.46 -14.36 -4.45
CA ALA A 183 6.48 -13.41 -4.86
C ALA A 183 7.88 -14.05 -4.81
N LYS A 184 8.83 -13.43 -5.50
CA LYS A 184 10.26 -13.74 -5.41
C LYS A 184 11.07 -12.46 -5.27
N GLU A 185 12.18 -12.57 -4.56
CA GLU A 185 13.18 -11.50 -4.54
C GLU A 185 13.90 -11.44 -5.90
N VAL A 186 14.11 -10.23 -6.40
CA VAL A 186 14.93 -9.98 -7.59
C VAL A 186 16.40 -10.01 -7.14
N VAL A 187 17.10 -11.07 -7.56
CA VAL A 187 18.50 -11.28 -7.18
C VAL A 187 19.39 -10.36 -7.99
N LEU A 188 20.11 -9.48 -7.29
CA LEU A 188 21.13 -8.59 -7.86
C LEU A 188 22.53 -9.17 -7.64
N PRO A 189 23.53 -8.80 -8.47
CA PRO A 189 24.90 -9.28 -8.30
C PRO A 189 25.43 -9.02 -6.89
N GLN A 190 26.08 -10.02 -6.30
CA GLN A 190 26.59 -9.95 -4.93
C GLN A 190 27.57 -8.80 -4.73
N ALA A 191 28.40 -8.48 -5.75
CA ALA A 191 29.34 -7.37 -5.71
C ALA A 191 28.65 -5.99 -5.59
N LEU A 192 27.40 -5.86 -5.99
CA LEU A 192 26.63 -4.61 -5.92
C LEU A 192 25.82 -4.47 -4.63
N THR A 193 25.74 -5.52 -3.81
CA THR A 193 24.83 -5.60 -2.66
C THR A 193 25.59 -5.81 -1.34
N GLN A 194 24.93 -5.48 -0.23
CA GLN A 194 25.43 -5.66 1.13
C GLN A 194 24.49 -6.55 1.94
N PRO A 195 25.01 -7.31 2.94
CA PRO A 195 24.18 -8.07 3.87
C PRO A 195 23.23 -7.15 4.63
N LEU A 196 22.01 -7.66 4.89
CA LEU A 196 20.99 -6.95 5.66
C LEU A 196 20.62 -7.75 6.90
N GLU A 197 20.71 -7.10 8.05
CA GLU A 197 20.15 -7.55 9.32
C GLU A 197 19.08 -6.55 9.75
N ILE A 198 17.94 -7.05 10.20
CA ILE A 198 16.78 -6.26 10.63
C ILE A 198 16.43 -6.64 12.07
N ARG A 199 16.07 -5.63 12.86
CA ARG A 199 15.54 -5.78 14.22
C ARG A 199 14.19 -5.09 14.29
N LEU A 200 13.14 -5.89 14.49
CA LEU A 200 11.76 -5.41 14.52
C LEU A 200 11.27 -5.36 15.97
N ASN A 201 10.74 -4.22 16.37
CA ASN A 201 10.03 -4.03 17.63
C ASN A 201 9.16 -2.77 17.66
N TYR A 202 9.00 -2.09 16.51
CA TYR A 202 8.37 -0.77 16.50
C TYR A 202 6.91 -0.83 16.93
N MET A 203 6.10 -1.71 16.36
CA MET A 203 4.67 -1.78 16.67
C MET A 203 4.42 -2.21 18.11
N SER A 204 5.15 -3.22 18.61
CA SER A 204 4.96 -3.71 19.97
C SER A 204 5.42 -2.70 21.05
N THR A 205 6.41 -1.86 20.73
CA THR A 205 6.89 -0.81 21.65
C THR A 205 6.18 0.53 21.53
N HIS A 206 5.37 0.72 20.48
CA HIS A 206 4.59 1.92 20.22
C HIS A 206 3.10 1.59 20.00
N ALA A 207 2.57 0.65 20.78
CA ALA A 207 1.20 0.13 20.60
C ALA A 207 0.12 1.24 20.62
N ASP A 208 0.33 2.30 21.40
CA ASP A 208 -0.60 3.43 21.49
C ASP A 208 -0.74 4.23 20.17
N ALA A 209 0.24 4.12 19.26
CA ALA A 209 0.18 4.73 17.94
C ALA A 209 -0.73 3.96 16.95
N TYR A 210 -1.20 2.77 17.32
CA TYR A 210 -2.00 1.90 16.47
C TYR A 210 -3.38 1.67 17.10
N PRO A 211 -4.46 2.20 16.50
CA PRO A 211 -5.82 2.13 17.08
C PRO A 211 -6.24 0.71 17.49
N PHE A 212 -5.87 -0.30 16.69
CA PHE A 212 -6.25 -1.69 16.93
C PHE A 212 -5.23 -2.51 17.75
N LEU A 213 -4.13 -1.87 18.21
CA LEU A 213 -3.24 -2.40 19.26
C LEU A 213 -3.48 -1.73 20.61
N LYS A 214 -3.87 -0.45 20.58
CA LYS A 214 -4.18 0.30 21.79
C LYS A 214 -5.29 -0.43 22.57
N ASN A 215 -5.04 -0.66 23.86
CA ASN A 215 -5.95 -1.41 24.75
C ASN A 215 -6.15 -2.90 24.39
N HIS A 216 -5.31 -3.47 23.51
CA HIS A 216 -5.34 -4.88 23.10
C HIS A 216 -4.00 -5.58 23.41
N PRO A 217 -3.65 -5.82 24.69
CA PRO A 217 -2.35 -6.38 25.07
C PRO A 217 -2.10 -7.78 24.50
N GLU A 218 -3.13 -8.54 24.19
CA GLU A 218 -3.02 -9.83 23.50
C GLU A 218 -2.47 -9.66 22.07
N ARG A 219 -3.00 -8.70 21.32
CA ARG A 219 -2.51 -8.39 19.95
C ARG A 219 -1.08 -7.86 19.99
N VAL A 220 -0.74 -7.02 20.98
CA VAL A 220 0.63 -6.53 21.17
C VAL A 220 1.59 -7.69 21.40
N ARG A 221 1.22 -8.68 22.22
CA ARG A 221 2.04 -9.88 22.45
C ARG A 221 2.23 -10.72 21.18
N GLU A 222 1.18 -10.88 20.37
CA GLU A 222 1.25 -11.60 19.09
C GLU A 222 2.18 -10.87 18.10
N ILE A 223 2.02 -9.54 17.94
CA ILE A 223 2.92 -8.73 17.11
C ILE A 223 4.36 -8.84 17.59
N ALA A 224 4.62 -8.74 18.90
CA ALA A 224 5.96 -8.87 19.46
C ALA A 224 6.58 -10.26 19.18
N GLN A 225 5.78 -11.32 19.13
CA GLN A 225 6.25 -12.66 18.75
C GLN A 225 6.65 -12.70 17.26
N LEU A 226 5.83 -12.10 16.39
CA LEU A 226 6.12 -11.98 14.96
C LEU A 226 7.37 -11.13 14.72
N GLU A 227 7.50 -9.98 15.38
CA GLU A 227 8.68 -9.12 15.31
C GLU A 227 9.96 -9.88 15.66
N ARG A 228 9.97 -10.63 16.75
CA ARG A 228 11.12 -11.49 17.13
C ARG A 228 11.40 -12.56 16.08
N LYS A 229 10.36 -13.24 15.59
CA LYS A 229 10.49 -14.31 14.59
C LYS A 229 11.11 -13.86 13.28
N TYR A 230 10.77 -12.65 12.83
CA TYR A 230 11.22 -12.12 11.54
C TYR A 230 12.40 -11.15 11.65
N SER A 231 12.96 -10.97 12.84
CA SER A 231 14.23 -10.28 13.05
C SER A 231 15.42 -11.16 12.70
N GLY A 232 16.56 -10.54 12.39
CA GLY A 232 17.82 -11.20 12.09
C GLY A 232 18.33 -10.96 10.68
N LYS A 233 19.12 -11.90 10.15
CA LYS A 233 19.66 -11.81 8.79
C LYS A 233 18.57 -12.16 7.77
N VAL A 234 18.21 -11.19 6.93
CA VAL A 234 17.06 -11.32 6.00
C VAL A 234 17.45 -11.30 4.52
N GLY A 235 18.73 -11.35 4.20
CA GLY A 235 19.22 -11.36 2.83
C GLY A 235 20.21 -10.23 2.54
N ARG A 236 20.12 -9.62 1.37
CA ARG A 236 21.01 -8.55 0.92
C ARG A 236 20.19 -7.38 0.38
N PHE A 237 20.78 -6.19 0.34
CA PHE A 237 20.16 -5.00 -0.24
C PHE A 237 21.15 -4.26 -1.15
N LEU A 238 20.64 -3.54 -2.13
CA LEU A 238 21.39 -2.62 -2.97
C LEU A 238 21.60 -1.31 -2.19
N PRO A 239 22.84 -0.90 -1.83
CA PRO A 239 23.06 0.36 -1.16
C PRO A 239 22.60 1.55 -2.00
N LYS A 240 22.18 2.64 -1.36
CA LYS A 240 21.74 3.85 -2.08
C LYS A 240 22.81 4.44 -3.00
N SER A 241 24.09 4.24 -2.70
CA SER A 241 25.20 4.61 -3.57
C SER A 241 25.21 3.89 -4.92
N ASN A 242 24.58 2.74 -5.01
CA ASN A 242 24.50 1.92 -6.22
C ASN A 242 23.14 2.04 -6.93
N ALA A 243 22.21 2.84 -6.42
CA ALA A 243 20.88 2.98 -7.02
C ALA A 243 20.88 3.73 -8.37
N GLY A 244 21.96 4.48 -8.67
CA GLY A 244 22.17 5.20 -9.93
C GLY A 244 22.87 4.39 -11.01
N LEU A 245 23.18 3.12 -10.78
CA LEU A 245 23.82 2.25 -11.77
C LEU A 245 22.94 2.11 -13.02
N SER A 246 23.59 1.76 -14.15
CA SER A 246 22.94 1.64 -15.45
C SER A 246 21.95 0.48 -15.51
N ARG A 247 21.03 0.56 -16.47
CA ARG A 247 20.10 -0.54 -16.76
C ARG A 247 20.81 -1.85 -17.08
N GLN A 248 21.99 -1.81 -17.67
CA GLN A 248 22.81 -3.01 -17.95
C GLN A 248 23.26 -3.67 -16.62
N GLN A 249 23.68 -2.88 -15.63
CA GLN A 249 24.16 -3.38 -14.33
C GLN A 249 23.01 -3.87 -13.43
N LEU A 250 21.85 -3.22 -13.50
CA LEU A 250 20.65 -3.53 -12.71
C LEU A 250 19.59 -4.26 -13.54
N GLY A 251 19.95 -4.92 -14.63
CA GLY A 251 19.04 -5.50 -15.64
C GLY A 251 18.07 -6.56 -15.10
N ALA A 252 18.30 -7.10 -13.91
CA ALA A 252 17.35 -7.97 -13.24
C ALA A 252 16.08 -7.26 -12.78
N ILE A 253 16.13 -5.91 -12.60
CA ILE A 253 14.99 -5.08 -12.21
C ILE A 253 14.18 -4.73 -13.46
N HIS A 254 12.90 -5.07 -13.44
CA HIS A 254 11.96 -4.80 -14.53
C HIS A 254 10.91 -3.76 -14.11
N ASP A 255 10.29 -3.15 -15.11
CA ASP A 255 9.10 -2.32 -14.90
C ASP A 255 8.00 -3.14 -14.21
N GLY A 256 7.38 -2.55 -13.17
CA GLY A 256 6.36 -3.23 -12.38
C GLY A 256 6.87 -4.00 -11.16
N ASP A 257 8.19 -4.15 -10.99
CA ASP A 257 8.76 -4.70 -9.76
C ASP A 257 8.48 -3.79 -8.56
N ILE A 258 8.48 -4.37 -7.38
CA ILE A 258 8.27 -3.65 -6.13
C ILE A 258 9.61 -3.23 -5.56
N ILE A 259 9.84 -1.92 -5.46
CA ILE A 259 10.98 -1.34 -4.74
C ILE A 259 10.59 -1.13 -3.29
N THR A 260 11.45 -1.58 -2.37
CA THR A 260 11.28 -1.36 -0.93
C THR A 260 12.51 -0.65 -0.39
N VAL A 261 12.30 0.46 0.34
CA VAL A 261 13.37 1.32 0.85
C VAL A 261 13.79 0.86 2.23
N VAL A 262 14.96 0.23 2.31
CA VAL A 262 15.58 -0.24 3.56
C VAL A 262 15.92 0.97 4.42
N THR A 263 15.54 0.94 5.71
CA THR A 263 15.78 2.06 6.64
C THR A 263 16.76 1.67 7.74
N GLN A 264 17.40 2.70 8.32
CA GLN A 264 18.17 2.59 9.58
C GLN A 264 17.37 3.06 10.81
N LYS A 265 16.08 3.39 10.67
CA LYS A 265 15.23 3.72 11.82
C LYS A 265 15.10 2.51 12.73
N SER A 266 15.32 2.74 14.03
CA SER A 266 15.26 1.66 15.03
C SER A 266 13.88 1.00 15.04
N GLY A 267 13.87 -0.33 15.13
CA GLY A 267 12.64 -1.14 15.23
C GLY A 267 11.85 -1.31 13.93
N LEU A 268 12.30 -0.67 12.81
CA LEU A 268 11.69 -0.77 11.50
C LEU A 268 12.60 -1.47 10.49
N ASP A 269 12.00 -2.09 9.49
CA ASP A 269 12.69 -2.74 8.38
C ASP A 269 12.81 -1.82 7.15
N TYR A 270 11.68 -1.28 6.72
CA TYR A 270 11.59 -0.42 5.55
C TYR A 270 10.77 0.83 5.90
N SER A 271 11.06 1.92 5.21
CA SER A 271 10.38 3.20 5.42
C SER A 271 9.43 3.56 4.29
N HIS A 272 9.54 2.88 3.15
CA HIS A 272 8.74 3.21 1.98
C HIS A 272 8.75 2.07 0.95
N GLN A 273 7.77 2.08 0.03
CA GLN A 273 7.73 1.20 -1.12
C GLN A 273 7.04 1.86 -2.31
N GLY A 274 7.29 1.31 -3.50
CA GLY A 274 6.69 1.77 -4.74
C GLY A 274 6.94 0.78 -5.88
N ILE A 275 6.60 1.17 -7.09
CA ILE A 275 6.70 0.35 -8.30
C ILE A 275 7.81 0.90 -9.17
N ALA A 276 8.73 0.01 -9.57
CA ALA A 276 9.88 0.33 -10.41
C ALA A 276 9.45 0.66 -11.84
N PHE A 277 10.10 1.63 -12.43
CA PHE A 277 10.10 1.82 -13.88
C PHE A 277 11.42 2.42 -14.37
N TRP A 278 11.80 2.07 -15.58
CA TRP A 278 12.94 2.66 -16.25
C TRP A 278 12.50 3.88 -17.05
N GLY A 279 13.11 5.03 -16.75
CA GLY A 279 12.86 6.28 -17.46
C GLY A 279 13.48 6.30 -18.88
N ASN A 280 13.08 7.28 -19.69
CA ASN A 280 13.68 7.52 -21.01
C ASN A 280 15.15 7.95 -20.91
N ASP A 281 15.57 8.42 -19.74
CA ASP A 281 16.96 8.75 -19.38
C ASP A 281 17.82 7.51 -19.12
N GLY A 282 17.24 6.31 -19.21
CA GLY A 282 17.91 5.04 -18.92
C GLY A 282 18.18 4.81 -17.43
N LYS A 283 17.58 5.60 -16.54
CA LYS A 283 17.70 5.49 -15.08
C LYS A 283 16.49 4.82 -14.46
N LEU A 284 16.72 4.26 -13.27
CA LEU A 284 15.65 3.66 -12.47
C LEU A 284 14.89 4.75 -11.71
N HIS A 285 13.59 4.71 -11.79
CA HIS A 285 12.63 5.58 -11.12
C HIS A 285 11.64 4.76 -10.30
N MET A 286 10.81 5.45 -9.53
CA MET A 286 9.76 4.83 -8.73
C MET A 286 8.42 5.55 -8.89
N LEU A 287 7.35 4.80 -9.18
CA LEU A 287 5.98 5.26 -9.04
C LEU A 287 5.50 4.91 -7.62
N HIS A 288 5.09 5.91 -6.85
CA HIS A 288 4.71 5.70 -5.46
C HIS A 288 3.65 6.69 -4.95
N ALA A 289 2.97 6.35 -3.86
CA ALA A 289 2.18 7.32 -3.12
C ALA A 289 3.13 8.13 -2.23
N SER A 290 3.34 9.39 -2.58
CA SER A 290 4.29 10.29 -1.93
C SER A 290 3.63 11.05 -0.78
N SER A 291 4.07 10.82 0.46
CA SER A 291 3.64 11.61 1.61
C SER A 291 4.16 13.06 1.54
N GLU A 292 5.32 13.29 0.88
CA GLU A 292 5.89 14.62 0.60
C GLU A 292 4.98 15.40 -0.37
N ARG A 293 4.57 14.78 -1.49
CA ARG A 293 3.75 15.39 -2.54
C ARG A 293 2.24 15.25 -2.29
N LYS A 294 1.84 14.57 -1.21
CA LYS A 294 0.44 14.31 -0.83
C LYS A 294 -0.39 13.60 -1.90
N ARG A 295 0.23 12.87 -2.81
CA ARG A 295 -0.43 12.17 -3.91
C ARG A 295 0.42 11.05 -4.50
N VAL A 296 -0.20 10.21 -5.31
CA VAL A 296 0.49 9.22 -6.16
C VAL A 296 1.19 9.94 -7.29
N ILE A 297 2.48 9.65 -7.48
CA ILE A 297 3.33 10.24 -8.52
C ILE A 297 4.19 9.17 -9.20
N ALA A 298 4.50 9.36 -10.48
CA ALA A 298 5.70 8.84 -11.10
C ALA A 298 6.80 9.86 -10.77
N ASP A 299 7.71 9.52 -9.87
CA ASP A 299 8.70 10.49 -9.42
C ASP A 299 9.63 10.89 -10.56
N GLU A 300 9.72 12.19 -10.84
CA GLU A 300 10.60 12.73 -11.87
C GLU A 300 12.08 12.56 -11.50
N ARG A 301 12.37 12.46 -10.18
CA ARG A 301 13.72 12.17 -9.68
C ARG A 301 14.08 10.73 -10.02
N THR A 302 15.33 10.49 -10.32
CA THR A 302 15.86 9.13 -10.35
C THR A 302 15.74 8.50 -8.95
N LEU A 303 15.72 7.16 -8.89
CA LEU A 303 15.70 6.48 -7.60
C LEU A 303 16.92 6.85 -6.73
N GLU A 304 18.07 7.06 -7.34
CA GLU A 304 19.27 7.52 -6.66
C GLU A 304 19.07 8.89 -5.98
N ASP A 305 18.53 9.85 -6.72
CA ASP A 305 18.31 11.21 -6.21
C ASP A 305 17.19 11.22 -5.14
N TYR A 306 16.17 10.40 -5.31
CA TYR A 306 15.15 10.19 -4.29
C TYR A 306 15.77 9.67 -2.99
N LEU A 307 16.61 8.62 -3.06
CA LEU A 307 17.23 8.01 -1.87
C LEU A 307 18.26 8.91 -1.20
N LYS A 308 18.99 9.75 -1.97
CA LYS A 308 19.95 10.73 -1.42
C LYS A 308 19.28 11.72 -0.47
N ARG A 309 18.03 12.11 -0.75
CA ARG A 309 17.25 13.04 0.09
C ARG A 309 16.75 12.44 1.40
N ILE A 310 16.73 11.12 1.52
CA ILE A 310 16.24 10.41 2.71
C ILE A 310 17.43 10.01 3.57
N SER A 311 17.71 10.77 4.64
CA SER A 311 18.86 10.56 5.52
C SER A 311 18.93 9.16 6.12
N HIS A 312 17.76 8.59 6.47
CA HIS A 312 17.66 7.27 7.08
C HIS A 312 17.55 6.11 6.07
N ALA A 313 17.52 6.36 4.76
CA ALA A 313 17.54 5.30 3.76
C ALA A 313 18.95 4.70 3.64
N LYS A 314 19.05 3.37 3.70
CA LYS A 314 20.28 2.61 3.45
C LYS A 314 20.41 2.23 1.98
N GLY A 315 19.30 1.91 1.33
CA GLY A 315 19.21 1.40 -0.05
C GLY A 315 17.89 0.71 -0.30
N ILE A 316 17.87 -0.26 -1.21
CA ILE A 316 16.64 -0.93 -1.61
C ILE A 316 16.78 -2.45 -1.63
N ARG A 317 15.64 -3.14 -1.51
CA ARG A 317 15.41 -4.52 -2.02
C ARG A 317 14.30 -4.48 -3.05
N VAL A 318 14.31 -5.46 -3.93
CA VAL A 318 13.35 -5.51 -5.04
C VAL A 318 12.65 -6.87 -5.07
N PHE A 319 11.35 -6.86 -5.27
CA PHE A 319 10.52 -8.07 -5.30
C PHE A 319 9.59 -8.05 -6.51
N ARG A 320 9.21 -9.24 -6.96
CA ARG A 320 8.31 -9.44 -8.10
C ARG A 320 7.21 -10.42 -7.72
N ILE A 321 5.93 -10.05 -7.92
CA ILE A 321 4.78 -10.94 -7.80
C ILE A 321 4.53 -11.64 -9.13
N GLY A 322 4.22 -12.94 -9.04
CA GLY A 322 3.96 -13.80 -10.18
C GLY A 322 5.21 -14.49 -10.67
N ASN A 323 4.99 -15.52 -11.46
CA ASN A 323 6.00 -16.36 -12.09
C ASN A 323 6.66 -15.67 -13.27
#